data_2cfa46f5ce222d66c6a201cfc3f27fed
#
_entry.id   2cfa46f5ce222d66c6a201cfc3f27fed
#
_cell.length_a   1.000
_cell.length_b   1.000
_cell.length_c   1.000
_cell.angle_alpha   90.00
_cell.angle_beta   90.00
_cell.angle_gamma   90.00
#
_symmetry.space_group_name_H-M   'P 1'
#
loop_
_entity.id
_entity.type
_entity.pdbx_description
1 polymer ?
#
loop_
_entity_poly.entity_id
_entity_poly.type
_entity_poly.pdbx_seq_one_letter_code
_entity_poly.pdbx_strand_id
1 'polypeptide(L)'
;TVESELKLGLLGTAPTALYRHATGTGHLFARSNWTRDALWMGFVAGRYDQSHAHQDQGAFTLFQRDFLAVTENIFTHSGIQQGAEVHNVVRFTSNGTTVRQREGTTSTMVVTPGANGALTVDADLTPSYNGNAAVGQWRRRLDFNASRLRVHDTFTIGAGVQATFQVNTPVQPFVNGRTATAGSLLVTVIEPADATLSVLDWRTQGSSEYTRGWRLDIRGSGNAFVVELAEAGALFGNGFD
;
A
#
# COMPACT_ATOMS: atom_id res chain seq x y z
N THR A 1 -12.78 -0.51 22.63
CA THR A 1 -12.12 0.52 21.77
C THR A 1 -11.45 1.55 22.66
N VAL A 2 -10.41 2.25 22.17
CA VAL A 2 -9.72 3.34 22.90
C VAL A 2 -10.73 4.36 23.45
N GLU A 3 -11.76 4.68 22.69
CA GLU A 3 -12.80 5.61 23.10
C GLU A 3 -13.66 5.08 24.28
N SER A 4 -13.98 3.79 24.28
CA SER A 4 -14.72 3.18 25.40
C SER A 4 -13.88 3.07 26.66
N GLU A 5 -12.58 2.78 26.51
CA GLU A 5 -11.64 2.71 27.64
C GLU A 5 -11.35 4.09 28.24
N LEU A 6 -11.29 5.14 27.40
CA LEU A 6 -11.20 6.52 27.85
C LEU A 6 -12.46 6.94 28.64
N LYS A 7 -13.66 6.58 28.15
CA LYS A 7 -14.93 6.85 28.85
C LYS A 7 -15.01 6.13 30.21
N LEU A 8 -14.36 4.96 30.32
CA LEU A 8 -14.25 4.22 31.58
C LEU A 8 -13.10 4.72 32.48
N GLY A 9 -12.32 5.72 32.02
CA GLY A 9 -11.19 6.24 32.78
C GLY A 9 -9.99 5.29 32.84
N LEU A 10 -9.98 4.23 32.04
CA LEU A 10 -8.93 3.19 32.09
C LEU A 10 -7.61 3.65 31.47
N LEU A 11 -7.66 4.56 30.49
CA LEU A 11 -6.49 5.04 29.74
C LEU A 11 -6.03 6.47 30.12
N GLY A 12 -6.68 7.13 31.11
CA GLY A 12 -6.33 8.49 31.48
C GLY A 12 -6.59 9.49 30.35
N THR A 13 -5.54 9.96 29.64
CA THR A 13 -5.66 10.87 28.50
C THR A 13 -5.50 10.15 27.18
N ALA A 14 -6.24 10.58 26.13
CA ALA A 14 -6.09 10.05 24.79
C ALA A 14 -4.65 10.27 24.28
N PRO A 15 -4.04 9.28 23.60
CA PRO A 15 -2.76 9.50 22.95
C PRO A 15 -2.85 10.69 22.00
N THR A 16 -1.86 11.58 22.05
CA THR A 16 -1.83 12.75 21.16
C THR A 16 -1.26 12.45 19.78
N ALA A 17 -0.36 11.46 19.69
CA ALA A 17 0.30 11.07 18.45
C ALA A 17 -0.62 10.24 17.57
N LEU A 18 -0.85 10.68 16.34
CA LEU A 18 -1.64 9.98 15.33
C LEU A 18 -0.82 8.99 14.50
N TYR A 19 0.46 8.85 14.76
CA TYR A 19 1.32 7.87 14.10
C TYR A 19 2.35 7.28 15.07
N ARG A 20 2.85 6.12 14.71
CA ARG A 20 4.00 5.46 15.35
C ARG A 20 4.93 4.90 14.28
N HIS A 21 6.17 5.38 14.26
CA HIS A 21 7.25 4.81 13.46
C HIS A 21 8.11 3.90 14.36
N ALA A 22 8.04 2.60 14.11
CA ALA A 22 8.87 1.60 14.78
C ALA A 22 10.18 1.44 13.99
N THR A 23 11.15 2.29 14.29
CA THR A 23 12.41 2.42 13.53
C THR A 23 13.25 1.14 13.52
N GLY A 24 13.14 0.30 14.56
CA GLY A 24 13.87 -0.99 14.62
C GLY A 24 13.37 -2.03 13.62
N THR A 25 12.09 -2.01 13.28
CA THR A 25 11.46 -2.95 12.34
C THR A 25 11.09 -2.30 11.01
N GLY A 26 11.14 -0.97 10.92
CA GLY A 26 10.74 -0.22 9.72
C GLY A 26 9.24 -0.25 9.44
N HIS A 27 8.41 -0.37 10.49
CA HIS A 27 6.96 -0.28 10.36
C HIS A 27 6.45 1.09 10.77
N LEU A 28 5.56 1.64 9.97
CA LEU A 28 4.82 2.86 10.27
C LEU A 28 3.33 2.52 10.37
N PHE A 29 2.71 2.97 11.45
CA PHE A 29 1.27 2.95 11.63
C PHE A 29 0.79 4.38 11.81
N ALA A 30 -0.21 4.79 11.03
CA ALA A 30 -0.79 6.12 11.07
C ALA A 30 -2.30 6.06 11.04
N ARG A 31 -2.94 7.09 11.61
CA ARG A 31 -4.39 7.28 11.55
C ARG A 31 -4.72 8.76 11.46
N SER A 32 -5.81 9.06 10.81
CA SER A 32 -6.22 10.46 10.59
C SER A 32 -6.74 11.15 11.85
N ASN A 33 -7.34 10.41 12.76
CA ASN A 33 -7.88 10.89 14.05
C ASN A 33 -8.16 9.72 15.00
N TRP A 34 -8.76 9.97 16.17
CA TRP A 34 -9.08 8.95 17.17
C TRP A 34 -10.54 8.48 17.14
N THR A 35 -11.30 8.79 16.10
CA THR A 35 -12.68 8.30 15.94
C THR A 35 -12.73 6.92 15.26
N ARG A 36 -13.90 6.28 15.25
CA ARG A 36 -14.15 5.01 14.55
C ARG A 36 -14.01 5.14 13.04
N ASP A 37 -14.21 6.35 12.50
CA ASP A 37 -14.20 6.64 11.08
C ASP A 37 -12.82 7.08 10.57
N ALA A 38 -11.80 6.97 11.43
CA ALA A 38 -10.43 7.30 11.04
C ALA A 38 -9.95 6.45 9.86
N LEU A 39 -9.32 7.10 8.91
CA LEU A 39 -8.50 6.39 7.93
C LEU A 39 -7.21 5.93 8.62
N TRP A 40 -6.87 4.65 8.47
CA TRP A 40 -5.66 4.05 8.98
C TRP A 40 -4.76 3.64 7.83
N MET A 41 -3.47 3.84 8.02
CA MET A 41 -2.43 3.39 7.10
C MET A 41 -1.38 2.59 7.87
N GLY A 42 -1.05 1.40 7.34
CA GLY A 42 0.18 0.70 7.65
C GLY A 42 1.16 0.84 6.49
N PHE A 43 2.46 0.95 6.78
CA PHE A 43 3.51 1.01 5.77
C PHE A 43 4.77 0.31 6.25
N VAL A 44 5.47 -0.38 5.35
CA VAL A 44 6.70 -1.13 5.65
C VAL A 44 7.85 -0.61 4.79
N ALA A 45 8.92 -0.17 5.42
CA ALA A 45 10.22 0.08 4.81
C ALA A 45 11.30 -0.18 5.87
N GLY A 46 11.72 -1.42 5.98
CA GLY A 46 12.57 -1.88 7.05
C GLY A 46 13.45 -3.04 6.64
N ARG A 47 13.64 -3.94 7.55
CA ARG A 47 14.55 -5.07 7.42
C ARG A 47 13.85 -6.29 6.82
N TYR A 48 14.52 -6.93 5.85
CA TYR A 48 14.13 -8.22 5.30
C TYR A 48 15.27 -9.22 5.55
N ASP A 49 15.22 -9.96 6.65
CA ASP A 49 16.39 -10.71 7.16
C ASP A 49 16.10 -12.10 7.72
N GLN A 50 14.91 -12.64 7.47
CA GLN A 50 14.56 -13.97 7.95
C GLN A 50 13.69 -14.73 6.96
N SER A 51 13.70 -16.08 7.05
CA SER A 51 13.00 -16.95 6.09
C SER A 51 11.47 -16.78 6.06
N HIS A 52 10.88 -16.23 7.10
CA HIS A 52 9.44 -15.95 7.18
C HIS A 52 9.10 -14.48 6.87
N ALA A 53 10.10 -13.65 6.59
CA ALA A 53 9.85 -12.28 6.15
C ALA A 53 9.25 -12.26 4.75
N HIS A 54 8.44 -11.25 4.48
CA HIS A 54 7.74 -11.10 3.22
C HIS A 54 8.47 -10.14 2.29
N GLN A 55 8.20 -10.24 1.00
CA GLN A 55 8.67 -9.29 -0.02
C GLN A 55 7.75 -8.07 -0.03
N ASP A 56 7.63 -7.41 1.10
CA ASP A 56 6.68 -6.34 1.40
C ASP A 56 7.34 -4.98 1.63
N GLN A 57 8.65 -4.87 1.35
CA GLN A 57 9.32 -3.56 1.39
C GLN A 57 8.59 -2.60 0.45
N GLY A 58 8.12 -1.49 1.01
CA GLY A 58 7.28 -0.53 0.30
C GLY A 58 5.78 -0.82 0.32
N ALA A 59 5.33 -1.90 0.96
CA ALA A 59 3.91 -2.22 1.05
C ALA A 59 3.17 -1.25 1.97
N PHE A 60 1.95 -0.90 1.56
CA PHE A 60 1.00 -0.19 2.40
C PHE A 60 -0.29 -0.98 2.58
N THR A 61 -1.02 -0.71 3.65
CA THR A 61 -2.39 -1.17 3.89
C THR A 61 -3.26 0.00 4.29
N LEU A 62 -4.54 -0.04 3.92
CA LEU A 62 -5.54 0.96 4.29
C LEU A 62 -6.76 0.31 4.92
N PHE A 63 -7.26 0.95 5.97
CA PHE A 63 -8.49 0.57 6.66
C PHE A 63 -9.27 1.82 7.04
N GLN A 64 -10.59 1.80 6.80
CA GLN A 64 -11.54 2.79 7.28
C GLN A 64 -12.90 2.12 7.44
N ARG A 65 -13.36 1.91 8.67
CA ARG A 65 -14.54 1.11 9.01
C ARG A 65 -14.43 -0.35 8.56
N ASP A 66 -13.82 -0.60 7.40
CA ASP A 66 -13.53 -1.91 6.83
C ASP A 66 -12.18 -1.87 6.09
N PHE A 67 -11.68 -3.03 5.68
CA PHE A 67 -10.46 -3.12 4.88
C PHE A 67 -10.67 -2.54 3.48
N LEU A 68 -9.81 -1.59 3.09
CA LEU A 68 -9.80 -0.95 1.78
C LEU A 68 -8.72 -1.54 0.87
N ALA A 69 -7.48 -1.53 1.34
CA ALA A 69 -6.34 -2.14 0.66
C ALA A 69 -5.57 -3.01 1.66
N VAL A 70 -5.29 -4.24 1.28
CA VAL A 70 -4.82 -5.29 2.19
C VAL A 70 -3.62 -6.03 1.62
N THR A 71 -3.03 -6.92 2.41
CA THR A 71 -2.26 -8.05 1.88
C THR A 71 -3.21 -9.22 1.59
N GLU A 72 -3.00 -9.93 0.49
CA GLU A 72 -3.80 -11.12 0.16
C GLU A 72 -3.67 -12.24 1.18
N ASN A 73 -2.61 -12.22 2.00
CA ASN A 73 -2.41 -13.17 3.08
C ASN A 73 -3.61 -13.35 4.03
N ILE A 74 -4.43 -12.31 4.20
CA ILE A 74 -5.64 -12.40 5.04
C ILE A 74 -6.71 -13.33 4.46
N PHE A 75 -6.59 -13.74 3.20
CA PHE A 75 -7.54 -14.58 2.49
C PHE A 75 -6.94 -15.91 2.01
N THR A 76 -5.73 -16.24 2.43
CA THR A 76 -5.07 -17.52 2.10
C THR A 76 -5.27 -18.55 3.20
N HIS A 77 -5.24 -19.83 2.85
CA HIS A 77 -5.36 -20.93 3.82
C HIS A 77 -4.22 -20.97 4.82
N SER A 78 -2.98 -20.83 4.33
CA SER A 78 -1.79 -20.89 5.18
C SER A 78 -1.47 -19.56 5.87
N GLY A 79 -1.92 -18.43 5.28
CA GLY A 79 -1.55 -17.09 5.73
C GLY A 79 -0.05 -16.76 5.52
N ILE A 80 0.68 -17.57 4.74
CA ILE A 80 2.14 -17.48 4.59
C ILE A 80 2.53 -17.29 3.12
N GLN A 81 1.89 -16.39 2.41
CA GLN A 81 2.30 -16.03 1.06
C GLN A 81 3.30 -14.86 1.13
N GLN A 82 4.54 -15.11 0.75
CA GLN A 82 5.67 -14.19 0.96
C GLN A 82 6.00 -13.33 -0.26
N GLY A 83 5.46 -13.65 -1.44
CA GLY A 83 5.78 -12.97 -2.69
C GLY A 83 5.29 -11.52 -2.74
N ALA A 84 5.95 -10.71 -3.54
CA ALA A 84 5.54 -9.32 -3.78
C ALA A 84 4.13 -9.20 -4.37
N GLU A 85 3.63 -10.26 -5.02
CA GLU A 85 2.34 -10.31 -5.69
C GLU A 85 1.14 -10.11 -4.75
N VAL A 86 1.29 -10.52 -3.48
CA VAL A 86 0.23 -10.46 -2.46
C VAL A 86 0.25 -9.18 -1.64
N HIS A 87 1.18 -8.26 -1.94
CA HIS A 87 1.37 -7.00 -1.23
C HIS A 87 1.11 -5.78 -2.12
N ASN A 88 0.80 -4.62 -1.52
CA ASN A 88 0.54 -3.37 -2.24
C ASN A 88 1.85 -2.63 -2.53
N VAL A 89 2.57 -3.09 -3.52
CA VAL A 89 3.89 -2.61 -3.93
C VAL A 89 3.91 -2.28 -5.43
N VAL A 90 5.00 -1.68 -5.91
CA VAL A 90 5.33 -1.78 -7.34
C VAL A 90 6.01 -3.12 -7.53
N ARG A 91 5.39 -4.00 -8.31
CA ARG A 91 5.95 -5.28 -8.71
C ARG A 91 6.70 -5.11 -10.01
N PHE A 92 7.97 -5.49 -10.01
CA PHE A 92 8.80 -5.52 -11.20
C PHE A 92 8.83 -6.94 -11.77
N THR A 93 8.71 -7.07 -13.09
CA THR A 93 8.78 -8.36 -13.77
C THR A 93 9.79 -8.31 -14.90
N SER A 94 10.59 -9.35 -15.05
CA SER A 94 11.53 -9.55 -16.14
C SER A 94 11.23 -10.89 -16.80
N ASN A 95 11.01 -10.88 -18.12
CA ASN A 95 10.65 -12.08 -18.88
C ASN A 95 9.46 -12.85 -18.26
N GLY A 96 8.44 -12.13 -17.77
CA GLY A 96 7.25 -12.71 -17.17
C GLY A 96 7.42 -13.21 -15.72
N THR A 97 8.62 -13.15 -15.16
CA THR A 97 8.91 -13.59 -13.78
C THR A 97 9.07 -12.39 -12.86
N THR A 98 8.49 -12.45 -11.66
CA THR A 98 8.64 -11.41 -10.64
C THR A 98 10.10 -11.30 -10.20
N VAL A 99 10.62 -10.07 -10.24
CA VAL A 99 11.92 -9.73 -9.66
C VAL A 99 11.75 -9.68 -8.15
N ARG A 100 12.41 -10.60 -7.45
CA ARG A 100 12.25 -10.76 -6.00
C ARG A 100 13.04 -9.71 -5.23
N GLN A 101 12.46 -9.22 -4.14
CA GLN A 101 13.20 -8.47 -3.14
C GLN A 101 14.25 -9.38 -2.49
N ARG A 102 15.39 -8.82 -2.14
CA ARG A 102 16.56 -9.58 -1.68
C ARG A 102 16.59 -9.65 -0.16
N GLU A 103 16.69 -10.86 0.36
CA GLU A 103 16.95 -11.12 1.78
C GLU A 103 18.28 -10.50 2.23
N GLY A 104 18.37 -10.12 3.49
CA GLY A 104 19.55 -9.46 4.06
C GLY A 104 19.65 -7.95 3.72
N THR A 105 18.57 -7.36 3.21
CA THR A 105 18.50 -5.93 2.88
C THR A 105 17.65 -5.14 3.87
N THR A 106 17.86 -3.84 3.93
CA THR A 106 17.10 -2.93 4.79
C THR A 106 16.77 -1.68 4.01
N SER A 107 15.48 -1.43 3.80
CA SER A 107 14.97 -0.16 3.28
C SER A 107 14.84 0.87 4.39
N THR A 108 14.71 2.13 4.03
CA THR A 108 14.60 3.23 5.00
C THR A 108 13.46 4.15 4.67
N MET A 109 12.91 4.83 5.69
CA MET A 109 11.94 5.89 5.51
C MET A 109 12.21 7.08 6.41
N VAL A 110 11.83 8.26 5.94
CA VAL A 110 11.74 9.50 6.72
C VAL A 110 10.27 9.85 6.85
N VAL A 111 9.80 10.05 8.07
CA VAL A 111 8.39 10.41 8.36
C VAL A 111 8.36 11.86 8.82
N THR A 112 7.63 12.68 8.07
CA THR A 112 7.46 14.12 8.34
C THR A 112 6.00 14.39 8.70
N PRO A 113 5.71 14.76 9.96
CA PRO A 113 4.35 15.13 10.34
C PRO A 113 3.96 16.50 9.79
N GLY A 114 2.73 16.60 9.31
CA GLY A 114 2.07 17.83 8.90
C GLY A 114 0.95 18.24 9.85
N ALA A 115 0.20 19.25 9.47
CA ALA A 115 -0.95 19.70 10.24
C ALA A 115 -2.12 18.69 10.18
N ASN A 116 -2.97 18.68 11.21
CA ASN A 116 -4.22 17.92 11.25
C ASN A 116 -4.05 16.41 10.99
N GLY A 117 -2.96 15.81 11.49
CA GLY A 117 -2.68 14.39 11.33
C GLY A 117 -2.17 13.99 9.95
N ALA A 118 -1.87 14.96 9.07
CA ALA A 118 -1.22 14.65 7.81
C ALA A 118 0.21 14.15 8.03
N LEU A 119 0.66 13.26 7.14
CA LEU A 119 2.02 12.74 7.12
C LEU A 119 2.54 12.74 5.70
N THR A 120 3.82 13.06 5.56
CA THR A 120 4.61 12.73 4.38
C THR A 120 5.64 11.67 4.77
N VAL A 121 5.75 10.62 3.97
CA VAL A 121 6.72 9.54 4.15
C VAL A 121 7.55 9.43 2.90
N ASP A 122 8.86 9.63 3.00
CA ASP A 122 9.80 9.44 1.91
C ASP A 122 10.62 8.17 2.19
N ALA A 123 10.44 7.14 1.36
CA ALA A 123 11.10 5.85 1.50
C ALA A 123 12.09 5.59 0.36
N ASP A 124 13.30 5.16 0.72
CA ASP A 124 14.26 4.57 -0.21
C ASP A 124 14.16 3.05 -0.16
N LEU A 125 13.56 2.49 -1.20
CA LEU A 125 13.31 1.07 -1.36
C LEU A 125 14.33 0.39 -2.29
N THR A 126 15.27 1.17 -2.83
CA THR A 126 16.36 0.68 -3.68
C THR A 126 17.14 -0.48 -3.05
N PRO A 127 17.44 -0.45 -1.73
CA PRO A 127 18.18 -1.52 -1.08
C PRO A 127 17.48 -2.89 -1.18
N SER A 128 16.14 -2.95 -1.27
CA SER A 128 15.41 -4.21 -1.40
C SER A 128 15.74 -4.98 -2.69
N TYR A 129 16.31 -4.32 -3.69
CA TYR A 129 16.77 -4.93 -4.95
C TYR A 129 18.29 -4.85 -5.14
N ASN A 130 19.05 -4.51 -4.11
CA ASN A 130 20.48 -4.27 -4.19
C ASN A 130 21.24 -5.40 -4.91
N GLY A 131 22.02 -5.01 -5.92
CA GLY A 131 22.79 -5.92 -6.78
C GLY A 131 21.97 -6.61 -7.88
N ASN A 132 20.69 -6.26 -8.08
CA ASN A 132 19.88 -6.74 -9.18
C ASN A 132 19.77 -5.66 -10.26
N ALA A 133 20.36 -5.92 -11.43
CA ALA A 133 20.33 -4.98 -12.58
C ALA A 133 18.91 -4.70 -13.13
N ALA A 134 17.92 -5.52 -12.77
CA ALA A 134 16.54 -5.29 -13.17
C ALA A 134 15.93 -4.04 -12.52
N VAL A 135 16.34 -3.70 -11.28
CA VAL A 135 15.83 -2.54 -10.54
C VAL A 135 17.01 -1.74 -9.99
N GLY A 136 17.38 -0.68 -10.69
CA GLY A 136 18.50 0.19 -10.30
C GLY A 136 18.14 1.18 -9.20
N GLN A 137 16.88 1.61 -9.13
CA GLN A 137 16.34 2.49 -8.10
C GLN A 137 14.86 2.26 -7.91
N TRP A 138 14.36 2.39 -6.67
CA TRP A 138 12.95 2.55 -6.37
C TRP A 138 12.79 3.45 -5.13
N ARG A 139 12.05 4.53 -5.30
CA ARG A 139 11.65 5.44 -4.24
C ARG A 139 10.14 5.56 -4.21
N ARG A 140 9.59 5.59 -2.98
CA ARG A 140 8.16 5.78 -2.75
C ARG A 140 7.96 6.92 -1.78
N ARG A 141 7.09 7.86 -2.17
CA ARG A 141 6.58 8.88 -1.28
C ARG A 141 5.10 8.63 -1.02
N LEU A 142 4.69 8.77 0.23
CA LEU A 142 3.31 8.68 0.67
C LEU A 142 2.90 10.04 1.23
N ASP A 143 1.81 10.62 0.70
CA ASP A 143 1.14 11.78 1.28
C ASP A 143 -0.19 11.31 1.85
N PHE A 144 -0.25 11.19 3.19
CA PHE A 144 -1.40 10.70 3.94
C PHE A 144 -2.11 11.84 4.66
N ASN A 145 -3.44 11.86 4.64
CA ASN A 145 -4.25 12.78 5.43
C ASN A 145 -5.62 12.16 5.81
N ALA A 146 -6.54 12.98 6.33
CA ALA A 146 -7.85 12.51 6.81
C ALA A 146 -8.74 11.89 5.71
N SER A 147 -8.51 12.21 4.44
CA SER A 147 -9.40 11.82 3.34
C SER A 147 -8.77 10.86 2.34
N ARG A 148 -7.43 10.72 2.33
CA ARG A 148 -6.75 9.95 1.28
C ARG A 148 -5.33 9.54 1.64
N LEU A 149 -4.84 8.56 0.90
CA LEU A 149 -3.44 8.27 0.68
C LEU A 149 -3.10 8.53 -0.78
N ARG A 150 -2.09 9.37 -1.06
CA ARG A 150 -1.48 9.49 -2.38
C ARG A 150 -0.11 8.85 -2.36
N VAL A 151 0.13 7.95 -3.30
CA VAL A 151 1.39 7.22 -3.46
C VAL A 151 2.09 7.73 -4.70
N HIS A 152 3.34 8.15 -4.56
CA HIS A 152 4.22 8.56 -5.65
C HIS A 152 5.38 7.58 -5.69
N ASP A 153 5.52 6.85 -6.78
CA ASP A 153 6.67 5.99 -7.04
C ASP A 153 7.52 6.57 -8.15
N THR A 154 8.82 6.50 -7.98
CA THR A 154 9.80 6.71 -9.05
C THR A 154 10.79 5.55 -9.05
N PHE A 155 11.17 5.08 -10.24
CA PHE A 155 12.06 3.93 -10.35
C PHE A 155 12.93 4.01 -11.61
N THR A 156 14.08 3.35 -11.55
CA THR A 156 14.93 3.08 -12.71
C THR A 156 14.99 1.57 -12.89
N ILE A 157 14.62 1.09 -14.06
CA ILE A 157 14.55 -0.35 -14.38
C ILE A 157 15.40 -0.69 -15.60
N GLY A 158 15.90 -1.92 -15.62
CA GLY A 158 16.67 -2.46 -16.73
C GLY A 158 15.83 -2.70 -17.99
N ALA A 159 16.49 -2.89 -19.12
CA ALA A 159 15.82 -3.19 -20.37
C ALA A 159 14.95 -4.46 -20.26
N GLY A 160 13.73 -4.40 -20.79
CA GLY A 160 12.78 -5.52 -20.75
C GLY A 160 12.11 -5.77 -19.40
N VAL A 161 12.40 -4.96 -18.38
CA VAL A 161 11.70 -5.00 -17.10
C VAL A 161 10.41 -4.17 -17.18
N GLN A 162 9.32 -4.71 -16.63
CA GLN A 162 8.04 -4.04 -16.54
C GLN A 162 7.73 -3.72 -15.08
N ALA A 163 7.22 -2.53 -14.81
CA ALA A 163 6.69 -2.13 -13.53
C ALA A 163 5.16 -2.24 -13.53
N THR A 164 4.59 -2.73 -12.43
CA THR A 164 3.14 -2.80 -12.20
C THR A 164 2.86 -2.30 -10.78
N PHE A 165 2.13 -1.18 -10.66
CA PHE A 165 1.58 -0.79 -9.37
C PHE A 165 0.38 -1.67 -9.06
N GLN A 166 0.31 -2.24 -7.86
CA GLN A 166 -0.76 -3.16 -7.51
C GLN A 166 -1.43 -2.79 -6.19
N VAL A 167 -2.74 -3.04 -6.14
CA VAL A 167 -3.57 -2.89 -4.93
C VAL A 167 -4.39 -4.15 -4.75
N ASN A 168 -4.18 -4.84 -3.64
CA ASN A 168 -5.00 -5.99 -3.24
C ASN A 168 -6.21 -5.50 -2.46
N THR A 169 -7.40 -5.98 -2.80
CA THR A 169 -8.68 -5.52 -2.24
C THR A 169 -9.56 -6.68 -1.83
N PRO A 170 -10.34 -6.55 -0.74
CA PRO A 170 -11.31 -7.58 -0.33
C PRO A 170 -12.54 -7.65 -1.24
N VAL A 171 -12.84 -6.56 -1.95
CA VAL A 171 -13.99 -6.40 -2.83
C VAL A 171 -13.51 -6.27 -4.28
N GLN A 172 -14.25 -6.86 -5.21
CA GLN A 172 -13.91 -6.80 -6.63
C GLN A 172 -13.85 -5.36 -7.14
N PRO A 173 -12.72 -4.92 -7.71
CA PRO A 173 -12.62 -3.61 -8.34
C PRO A 173 -13.47 -3.52 -9.61
N PHE A 174 -14.21 -2.43 -9.74
CA PHE A 174 -14.86 -2.02 -10.99
C PHE A 174 -14.03 -0.93 -11.64
N VAL A 175 -13.50 -1.20 -12.83
CA VAL A 175 -12.60 -0.30 -13.56
C VAL A 175 -13.38 0.60 -14.50
N ASN A 176 -13.07 1.90 -14.48
CA ASN A 176 -13.59 2.89 -15.42
C ASN A 176 -12.45 3.84 -15.84
N GLY A 177 -11.88 3.62 -17.01
CA GLY A 177 -10.72 4.36 -17.50
C GLY A 177 -9.53 4.23 -16.53
N ARG A 178 -9.07 5.36 -15.99
CA ARG A 178 -7.97 5.43 -15.03
C ARG A 178 -8.43 5.44 -13.55
N THR A 179 -9.67 5.05 -13.30
CA THR A 179 -10.21 4.89 -11.95
C THR A 179 -10.70 3.48 -11.71
N ALA A 180 -10.71 3.06 -10.47
CA ALA A 180 -11.36 1.84 -10.03
C ALA A 180 -12.04 2.03 -8.69
N THR A 181 -13.22 1.43 -8.51
CA THR A 181 -13.93 1.39 -7.22
C THR A 181 -13.98 -0.04 -6.69
N ALA A 182 -13.65 -0.24 -5.41
CA ALA A 182 -13.73 -1.52 -4.74
C ALA A 182 -14.41 -1.33 -3.36
N GLY A 183 -15.71 -1.58 -3.30
CA GLY A 183 -16.53 -1.19 -2.14
C GLY A 183 -16.47 0.33 -1.92
N SER A 184 -16.04 0.75 -0.75
CA SER A 184 -15.84 2.18 -0.42
C SER A 184 -14.47 2.73 -0.84
N LEU A 185 -13.59 1.94 -1.43
CA LEU A 185 -12.30 2.41 -1.95
C LEU A 185 -12.46 2.98 -3.37
N LEU A 186 -12.00 4.20 -3.59
CA LEU A 186 -11.74 4.76 -4.91
C LEU A 186 -10.23 4.85 -5.14
N VAL A 187 -9.77 4.25 -6.23
CA VAL A 187 -8.40 4.36 -6.74
C VAL A 187 -8.42 5.23 -7.98
N THR A 188 -7.59 6.28 -8.01
CA THR A 188 -7.43 7.19 -9.15
C THR A 188 -5.97 7.20 -9.59
N VAL A 189 -5.70 6.85 -10.84
CA VAL A 189 -4.35 6.94 -11.40
C VAL A 189 -4.16 8.32 -12.01
N ILE A 190 -3.23 9.08 -11.45
CA ILE A 190 -2.86 10.43 -11.90
C ILE A 190 -1.75 10.30 -12.95
N GLU A 191 -0.74 9.47 -12.67
CA GLU A 191 0.37 9.12 -13.58
C GLU A 191 0.58 7.60 -13.60
N PRO A 192 0.91 7.04 -14.77
CA PRO A 192 1.05 7.70 -16.09
C PRO A 192 -0.32 7.96 -16.74
N ALA A 193 -0.35 8.89 -17.71
CA ALA A 193 -1.59 9.28 -18.41
C ALA A 193 -2.16 8.17 -19.31
N ASP A 194 -1.32 7.27 -19.77
CA ASP A 194 -1.65 6.09 -20.58
C ASP A 194 -1.92 4.83 -19.73
N ALA A 195 -2.13 5.00 -18.43
CA ALA A 195 -2.36 3.88 -17.52
C ALA A 195 -3.51 2.98 -17.97
N THR A 196 -3.25 1.69 -17.94
CA THR A 196 -4.23 0.62 -18.14
C THR A 196 -4.41 -0.14 -16.82
N LEU A 197 -5.66 -0.44 -16.48
CA LEU A 197 -6.04 -1.12 -15.25
C LEU A 197 -6.62 -2.49 -15.58
N SER A 198 -6.20 -3.51 -14.85
CA SER A 198 -6.74 -4.86 -14.96
C SER A 198 -6.99 -5.46 -13.58
N VAL A 199 -7.98 -6.34 -13.50
CA VAL A 199 -8.39 -6.99 -12.25
C VAL A 199 -8.05 -8.46 -12.31
N LEU A 200 -7.39 -8.96 -11.28
CA LEU A 200 -7.10 -10.38 -11.09
C LEU A 200 -7.97 -10.89 -9.94
N ASP A 201 -8.66 -11.98 -10.15
CA ASP A 201 -9.32 -12.75 -9.10
C ASP A 201 -8.33 -13.79 -8.54
N TRP A 202 -8.00 -13.68 -7.26
CA TRP A 202 -7.03 -14.57 -6.64
C TRP A 202 -7.44 -16.04 -6.69
N ARG A 203 -8.74 -16.35 -6.66
CA ARG A 203 -9.26 -17.73 -6.76
C ARG A 203 -8.89 -18.41 -8.09
N THR A 204 -8.55 -17.63 -9.13
CA THR A 204 -8.16 -18.16 -10.45
C THR A 204 -6.66 -18.47 -10.54
N GLN A 205 -5.87 -18.24 -9.49
CA GLN A 205 -4.43 -18.41 -9.54
C GLN A 205 -3.95 -19.85 -9.29
N GLY A 206 -4.82 -20.83 -9.52
CA GLY A 206 -4.45 -22.25 -9.64
C GLY A 206 -4.07 -22.94 -8.33
N SER A 207 -4.21 -22.28 -7.21
CA SER A 207 -3.90 -22.82 -5.89
C SER A 207 -5.13 -22.78 -5.00
N SER A 208 -5.37 -23.87 -4.26
CA SER A 208 -6.38 -23.91 -3.18
C SER A 208 -6.03 -22.97 -2.01
N GLU A 209 -4.85 -22.35 -2.04
CA GLU A 209 -4.41 -21.37 -1.05
C GLU A 209 -5.30 -20.12 -1.03
N TYR A 210 -5.67 -19.59 -2.20
CA TYR A 210 -6.40 -18.36 -2.29
C TYR A 210 -7.91 -18.60 -2.23
N THR A 211 -8.54 -18.14 -1.16
CA THR A 211 -9.97 -18.37 -0.90
C THR A 211 -10.88 -17.30 -1.47
N ARG A 212 -10.39 -16.06 -1.57
CA ARG A 212 -11.07 -14.87 -2.09
C ARG A 212 -10.10 -13.72 -2.28
N GLY A 213 -10.59 -12.55 -2.67
CA GLY A 213 -9.80 -11.34 -2.85
C GLY A 213 -9.49 -11.07 -4.31
N TRP A 214 -9.09 -9.84 -4.57
CA TRP A 214 -8.76 -9.36 -5.92
C TRP A 214 -7.50 -8.50 -5.87
N ARG A 215 -6.84 -8.42 -7.01
CA ARG A 215 -5.74 -7.48 -7.21
C ARG A 215 -6.03 -6.59 -8.41
N LEU A 216 -5.93 -5.29 -8.19
CA LEU A 216 -5.92 -4.29 -9.24
C LEU A 216 -4.47 -4.09 -9.68
N ASP A 217 -4.14 -4.40 -10.93
CA ASP A 217 -2.85 -4.17 -11.55
C ASP A 217 -2.95 -2.90 -12.43
N ILE A 218 -2.05 -1.94 -12.20
CA ILE A 218 -1.96 -0.67 -12.92
C ILE A 218 -0.64 -0.66 -13.68
N ARG A 219 -0.70 -0.51 -15.00
CA ARG A 219 0.47 -0.45 -15.89
C ARG A 219 0.38 0.78 -16.78
N GLY A 220 1.51 1.27 -17.23
CA GLY A 220 1.62 2.36 -18.21
C GLY A 220 3.06 2.62 -18.57
N SER A 221 3.31 3.63 -19.36
CA SER A 221 4.65 4.02 -19.79
C SER A 221 5.37 4.86 -18.75
N GLY A 222 6.70 4.98 -18.88
CA GLY A 222 7.53 5.82 -18.01
C GLY A 222 8.05 5.11 -16.77
N ASN A 223 8.60 5.90 -15.87
CA ASN A 223 9.34 5.44 -14.68
C ASN A 223 8.73 5.97 -13.38
N ALA A 224 7.42 6.25 -13.39
CA ALA A 224 6.71 6.77 -12.23
C ALA A 224 5.26 6.28 -12.20
N PHE A 225 4.74 6.19 -10.98
CA PHE A 225 3.30 6.10 -10.71
C PHE A 225 2.91 7.19 -9.72
N VAL A 226 1.77 7.84 -9.96
CA VAL A 226 1.07 8.65 -8.96
C VAL A 226 -0.35 8.13 -8.86
N VAL A 227 -0.66 7.51 -7.72
CA VAL A 227 -1.95 6.87 -7.47
C VAL A 227 -2.55 7.41 -6.19
N GLU A 228 -3.80 7.83 -6.26
CA GLU A 228 -4.58 8.29 -5.11
C GLU A 228 -5.59 7.23 -4.69
N LEU A 229 -5.65 6.96 -3.39
CA LEU A 229 -6.59 6.05 -2.75
C LEU A 229 -7.40 6.84 -1.73
N ALA A 230 -8.72 6.88 -1.90
CA ALA A 230 -9.66 7.65 -1.07
C ALA A 230 -10.95 6.88 -0.81
N GLU A 231 -11.78 7.35 0.12
CA GLU A 231 -13.15 6.85 0.26
C GLU A 231 -14.01 7.33 -0.93
N ALA A 232 -14.76 6.43 -1.55
CA ALA A 232 -15.56 6.70 -2.75
C ALA A 232 -16.65 7.76 -2.55
N GLY A 233 -17.00 8.12 -1.32
CA GLY A 233 -17.95 9.19 -1.00
C GLY A 233 -17.32 10.56 -0.69
N ALA A 234 -16.01 10.62 -0.49
CA ALA A 234 -15.32 11.84 -0.05
C ALA A 234 -15.21 12.92 -1.14
N LEU A 235 -15.32 12.55 -2.43
CA LEU A 235 -15.24 13.48 -3.56
C LEU A 235 -16.54 14.24 -3.85
N PHE A 236 -17.66 13.82 -3.26
CA PHE A 236 -18.99 14.44 -3.51
C PHE A 236 -19.50 15.27 -2.32
N GLY A 237 -18.71 15.40 -1.25
CA GLY A 237 -19.10 16.03 0.01
C GLY A 237 -18.99 17.57 0.07
N ASN A 238 -18.52 18.24 -0.97
CA ASN A 238 -18.32 19.71 -0.96
C ASN A 238 -18.97 20.39 -2.15
N GLY A 239 -20.26 20.29 -2.27
CA GLY A 239 -20.95 21.11 -3.26
C GLY A 239 -22.41 20.75 -3.42
N PHE A 240 -23.22 21.27 -2.52
CA PHE A 240 -24.62 21.71 -2.68
C PHE A 240 -25.25 21.75 -1.28
N ASP A 241 -25.00 22.82 -0.57
CA ASP A 241 -25.95 23.48 0.33
C ASP A 241 -25.94 24.98 0.04
#